data_4fd66380c979c0b1740b560955a7ac51
#
_entry.id   4fd66380c979c0b1740b560955a7ac51
#
_cell.length_a   1.000
_cell.length_b   1.000
_cell.length_c   1.000
_cell.angle_alpha   90.00
_cell.angle_beta   90.00
_cell.angle_gamma   90.00
#
_symmetry.space_group_name_H-M   'P 1'
#
loop_
_entity.id
_entity.type
_entity.pdbx_description
1 polymer ?
#
loop_
_entity_poly.entity_id
_entity_poly.type
_entity_poly.pdbx_seq_one_letter_code
_entity_poly.pdbx_strand_id
1 'polypeptide(L)'
;MNRKYIYPFVIIIVTIALYFADDLFEKDTNPVAKTANSTQHNSEEFGDAFLPASTTGAIVKHNFFTLSYSEANEQAEWVAYELKRSDLVKNNFERPYFIEDKKVKTKSADWRNYKNSGYDRGHLVPAADRRMSVEAYNETFLTSNISPQDHSFNAGIWNRLEQKVRYWAKKHDGVYVVTGGVLKGNMKTIGDENVSVPDEFFKIVVDVSNGKYKAVAFLLPNKPSDKSFYDYVVSIDEIEAKTGIDFFPQLPDSIESNLEQMVNLKAWGRK
;
A
#
# COMPACT_ATOMS: atom_id res chain seq x y z
N MET A 1 56.10 -25.14 -11.67
CA MET A 1 55.07 -24.09 -11.59
C MET A 1 54.70 -23.88 -10.12
N ASN A 2 54.87 -22.67 -9.60
CA ASN A 2 54.77 -22.40 -8.16
C ASN A 2 53.33 -22.54 -7.68
N ARG A 3 53.07 -23.36 -6.63
CA ARG A 3 51.73 -23.61 -6.07
C ARG A 3 50.91 -22.34 -5.78
N LYS A 4 51.57 -21.20 -5.57
CA LYS A 4 50.92 -19.88 -5.33
C LYS A 4 50.08 -19.35 -6.52
N TYR A 5 50.33 -19.81 -7.73
CA TYR A 5 49.61 -19.37 -8.92
C TYR A 5 48.59 -20.39 -9.44
N ILE A 6 48.62 -21.61 -8.92
CA ILE A 6 47.70 -22.68 -9.34
C ILE A 6 46.29 -22.45 -8.79
N TYR A 7 46.16 -22.06 -7.52
CA TYR A 7 44.86 -21.85 -6.88
C TYR A 7 44.03 -20.69 -7.51
N PRO A 8 44.60 -19.48 -7.76
CA PRO A 8 43.85 -18.42 -8.44
C PRO A 8 43.43 -18.85 -9.85
N PHE A 9 44.28 -19.59 -10.58
CA PHE A 9 43.98 -20.02 -11.94
C PHE A 9 42.88 -21.10 -11.97
N VAL A 10 42.86 -22.01 -11.02
CA VAL A 10 41.78 -23.01 -10.87
C VAL A 10 40.47 -22.34 -10.48
N ILE A 11 40.47 -21.34 -9.59
CA ILE A 11 39.27 -20.59 -9.21
C ILE A 11 38.68 -19.87 -10.44
N ILE A 12 39.48 -19.20 -11.24
CA ILE A 12 39.03 -18.51 -12.45
C ILE A 12 38.41 -19.52 -13.45
N ILE A 13 39.02 -20.65 -13.67
CA ILE A 13 38.48 -21.71 -14.58
C ILE A 13 37.15 -22.24 -14.06
N VAL A 14 37.02 -22.50 -12.76
CA VAL A 14 35.78 -22.99 -12.16
C VAL A 14 34.67 -21.92 -12.24
N THR A 15 35.01 -20.66 -12.02
CA THR A 15 34.03 -19.56 -12.14
C THR A 15 33.54 -19.40 -13.59
N ILE A 16 34.43 -19.49 -14.57
CA ILE A 16 34.08 -19.45 -16.00
C ILE A 16 33.25 -20.68 -16.38
N ALA A 17 33.60 -21.86 -15.90
CA ALA A 17 32.84 -23.09 -16.17
C ALA A 17 31.43 -23.05 -15.57
N LEU A 18 31.26 -22.50 -14.38
CA LEU A 18 29.95 -22.30 -13.77
C LEU A 18 29.11 -21.26 -14.51
N TYR A 19 29.72 -20.16 -14.99
CA TYR A 19 29.03 -19.14 -15.77
C TYR A 19 28.50 -19.70 -17.11
N PHE A 20 29.27 -20.58 -17.78
CA PHE A 20 28.80 -21.25 -19.01
C PHE A 20 27.89 -22.46 -18.77
N ALA A 21 27.91 -23.03 -17.57
CA ALA A 21 27.01 -24.13 -17.21
C ALA A 21 25.56 -23.65 -17.03
N ASP A 22 25.35 -22.46 -16.49
CA ASP A 22 24.00 -21.86 -16.38
C ASP A 22 23.37 -21.65 -17.76
N ASP A 23 24.16 -21.24 -18.78
CA ASP A 23 23.71 -21.04 -20.15
C ASP A 23 23.38 -22.37 -20.90
N LEU A 24 23.94 -23.48 -20.44
CA LEU A 24 23.71 -24.83 -21.02
C LEU A 24 22.47 -25.51 -20.41
N PHE A 25 22.08 -25.16 -19.19
CA PHE A 25 20.87 -25.71 -18.55
C PHE A 25 19.58 -24.98 -18.94
N GLU A 26 19.65 -23.79 -19.53
CA GLU A 26 18.48 -23.05 -20.02
C GLU A 26 18.02 -23.49 -21.45
N LYS A 27 18.74 -24.37 -22.15
CA LYS A 27 18.46 -24.69 -23.55
C LYS A 27 17.64 -25.94 -23.85
N ASP A 28 17.26 -26.73 -22.85
CA ASP A 28 16.53 -27.99 -23.09
C ASP A 28 15.25 -28.16 -22.25
N THR A 29 14.33 -27.20 -22.30
CA THR A 29 12.93 -27.48 -21.96
C THR A 29 11.98 -26.72 -22.87
N ASN A 30 11.79 -27.22 -24.08
CA ASN A 30 10.54 -27.00 -24.80
C ASN A 30 9.52 -28.05 -24.35
N PRO A 31 8.50 -27.74 -23.59
CA PRO A 31 7.36 -28.61 -23.43
C PRO A 31 6.38 -28.34 -24.57
N VAL A 32 6.13 -29.39 -25.30
CA VAL A 32 4.97 -29.60 -26.19
C VAL A 32 3.73 -28.95 -25.56
N ALA A 33 3.07 -28.10 -26.33
CA ALA A 33 1.79 -27.52 -26.02
C ALA A 33 0.76 -28.59 -25.66
N LYS A 34 0.54 -28.78 -24.36
CA LYS A 34 -0.73 -29.30 -23.86
C LYS A 34 -1.64 -28.11 -23.70
N THR A 35 -2.69 -28.09 -24.50
CA THR A 35 -3.84 -27.22 -24.32
C THR A 35 -4.38 -27.38 -22.89
N ALA A 36 -3.83 -26.63 -21.98
CA ALA A 36 -4.48 -26.39 -20.70
C ALA A 36 -5.45 -25.26 -20.95
N ASN A 37 -6.75 -25.53 -20.78
CA ASN A 37 -7.75 -24.50 -20.61
C ASN A 37 -7.19 -23.48 -19.60
N SER A 38 -6.65 -22.40 -20.11
CA SER A 38 -6.46 -21.21 -19.33
C SER A 38 -7.88 -20.77 -18.99
N THR A 39 -8.31 -21.07 -17.76
CA THR A 39 -9.28 -20.22 -17.12
C THR A 39 -8.64 -18.85 -17.19
N GLN A 40 -9.03 -18.05 -18.19
CA GLN A 40 -8.86 -16.64 -18.15
C GLN A 40 -9.46 -16.22 -16.78
N HIS A 41 -8.62 -15.96 -15.81
CA HIS A 41 -8.95 -14.98 -14.80
C HIS A 41 -9.22 -13.73 -15.64
N ASN A 42 -10.51 -13.47 -15.86
CA ASN A 42 -10.94 -12.15 -16.19
C ASN A 42 -10.33 -11.27 -15.11
N SER A 43 -9.25 -10.60 -15.44
CA SER A 43 -8.86 -9.37 -14.80
C SER A 43 -9.90 -8.33 -15.22
N GLU A 44 -11.16 -8.53 -14.81
CA GLU A 44 -12.03 -7.41 -14.54
C GLU A 44 -11.23 -6.55 -13.63
N GLU A 45 -10.93 -5.36 -14.10
CA GLU A 45 -10.11 -4.37 -13.41
C GLU A 45 -10.48 -4.39 -11.93
N PHE A 46 -9.63 -5.01 -11.13
CA PHE A 46 -9.75 -5.12 -9.68
C PHE A 46 -9.78 -3.72 -9.02
N GLY A 47 -9.86 -2.70 -9.84
CA GLY A 47 -9.75 -1.30 -9.51
C GLY A 47 -11.03 -0.69 -8.96
N ASP A 48 -12.03 -0.60 -9.79
CA ASP A 48 -13.14 0.31 -9.49
C ASP A 48 -14.16 -0.29 -8.50
N ALA A 49 -14.33 -1.62 -8.46
CA ALA A 49 -15.28 -2.26 -7.53
C ALA A 49 -14.92 -2.15 -6.03
N PHE A 50 -13.67 -1.83 -5.72
CA PHE A 50 -13.19 -1.67 -4.35
C PHE A 50 -12.90 -0.22 -3.96
N LEU A 51 -13.27 0.74 -4.81
CA LEU A 51 -13.14 2.14 -4.45
C LEU A 51 -14.25 2.54 -3.48
N PRO A 52 -13.90 3.24 -2.39
CA PRO A 52 -14.90 3.84 -1.52
C PRO A 52 -15.69 4.94 -2.26
N ALA A 53 -16.88 5.27 -1.77
CA ALA A 53 -17.55 6.50 -2.14
C ALA A 53 -16.68 7.70 -1.77
N SER A 54 -16.77 8.76 -2.57
CA SER A 54 -16.14 10.03 -2.25
C SER A 54 -17.14 10.95 -1.57
N THR A 55 -16.79 11.50 -0.41
CA THR A 55 -17.62 12.51 0.26
C THR A 55 -17.43 13.91 -0.33
N THR A 56 -16.34 14.12 -1.07
CA THR A 56 -15.95 15.40 -1.67
C THR A 56 -16.22 15.49 -3.16
N GLY A 57 -16.36 14.35 -3.84
CA GLY A 57 -16.45 14.25 -5.30
C GLY A 57 -15.12 14.48 -6.04
N ALA A 58 -14.02 14.70 -5.33
CA ALA A 58 -12.70 15.00 -5.91
C ALA A 58 -11.84 13.74 -6.08
N ILE A 59 -12.28 12.83 -6.95
CA ILE A 59 -11.53 11.59 -7.27
C ILE A 59 -10.36 11.92 -8.21
N VAL A 60 -9.16 11.47 -7.81
CA VAL A 60 -7.92 11.60 -8.59
C VAL A 60 -7.36 10.22 -8.86
N LYS A 61 -7.28 9.84 -10.14
CA LYS A 61 -6.71 8.55 -10.58
C LYS A 61 -5.23 8.74 -10.99
N HIS A 62 -4.34 8.03 -10.29
CA HIS A 62 -2.93 7.86 -10.66
C HIS A 62 -2.71 6.49 -11.33
N ASN A 63 -1.51 6.24 -11.82
CA ASN A 63 -1.20 4.97 -12.47
C ASN A 63 -1.15 3.81 -11.46
N PHE A 64 -0.85 4.10 -10.18
CA PHE A 64 -0.60 3.07 -9.18
C PHE A 64 -1.50 3.17 -7.94
N PHE A 65 -2.37 4.17 -7.87
CA PHE A 65 -3.38 4.32 -6.82
C PHE A 65 -4.47 5.32 -7.25
N THR A 66 -5.59 5.26 -6.59
CA THR A 66 -6.68 6.25 -6.70
C THR A 66 -6.92 6.87 -5.34
N LEU A 67 -7.27 8.14 -5.29
CA LEU A 67 -7.60 8.83 -4.05
C LEU A 67 -8.85 9.70 -4.21
N SER A 68 -9.48 10.03 -3.08
CA SER A 68 -10.43 11.12 -2.98
C SER A 68 -9.81 12.24 -2.15
N TYR A 69 -9.70 13.44 -2.73
CA TYR A 69 -9.05 14.58 -2.10
C TYR A 69 -10.05 15.46 -1.35
N SER A 70 -9.69 15.93 -0.18
CA SER A 70 -10.44 16.90 0.62
C SER A 70 -9.73 18.24 0.64
N GLU A 71 -10.18 19.18 -0.16
CA GLU A 71 -9.68 20.55 -0.19
C GLU A 71 -9.83 21.24 1.18
N ALA A 72 -10.91 20.95 1.91
CA ALA A 72 -11.12 21.50 3.25
C ALA A 72 -10.11 21.04 4.29
N ASN A 73 -9.42 19.91 4.03
CA ASN A 73 -8.44 19.31 4.92
C ASN A 73 -7.03 19.27 4.31
N GLU A 74 -6.89 19.67 3.03
CA GLU A 74 -5.64 19.70 2.26
C GLU A 74 -4.92 18.35 2.23
N GLN A 75 -5.68 17.25 2.11
CA GLN A 75 -5.17 15.88 2.00
C GLN A 75 -6.22 14.91 1.49
N ALA A 76 -5.82 13.69 1.14
CA ALA A 76 -6.77 12.65 0.77
C ALA A 76 -7.63 12.21 1.97
N GLU A 77 -8.95 12.06 1.77
CA GLU A 77 -9.83 11.40 2.74
C GLU A 77 -9.64 9.88 2.71
N TRP A 78 -9.29 9.33 1.56
CA TRP A 78 -8.82 7.95 1.39
C TRP A 78 -7.92 7.82 0.17
N VAL A 79 -7.05 6.83 0.21
CA VAL A 79 -6.26 6.33 -0.91
C VAL A 79 -6.49 4.84 -1.03
N ALA A 80 -6.78 4.36 -2.25
CA ALA A 80 -7.05 2.97 -2.55
C ALA A 80 -6.05 2.43 -3.58
N TYR A 81 -5.51 1.23 -3.35
CA TYR A 81 -4.57 0.60 -4.24
C TYR A 81 -4.55 -0.93 -4.13
N GLU A 82 -4.21 -1.60 -5.20
CA GLU A 82 -3.87 -3.01 -5.18
C GLU A 82 -2.37 -3.17 -4.89
N LEU A 83 -2.02 -4.08 -3.99
CA LEU A 83 -0.65 -4.48 -3.69
C LEU A 83 -0.45 -5.93 -4.13
N LYS A 84 0.07 -6.14 -5.33
CA LYS A 84 0.36 -7.47 -5.88
C LYS A 84 1.63 -8.04 -5.26
N ARG A 85 1.71 -9.37 -5.19
CA ARG A 85 2.93 -10.06 -4.81
C ARG A 85 4.11 -9.68 -5.71
N SER A 86 3.86 -9.52 -7.01
CA SER A 86 4.85 -9.10 -8.01
C SER A 86 5.43 -7.72 -7.78
N ASP A 87 4.68 -6.81 -7.10
CA ASP A 87 5.13 -5.44 -6.85
C ASP A 87 6.19 -5.35 -5.75
N LEU A 88 6.28 -6.42 -4.92
CA LEU A 88 7.13 -6.48 -3.74
C LEU A 88 8.57 -6.89 -4.09
N VAL A 89 9.22 -6.06 -4.90
CA VAL A 89 10.62 -6.21 -5.32
C VAL A 89 11.56 -5.39 -4.45
N LYS A 90 12.85 -5.78 -4.42
CA LYS A 90 13.89 -5.12 -3.63
C LYS A 90 14.71 -4.16 -4.51
N ASN A 91 14.05 -3.20 -5.14
CA ASN A 91 14.77 -2.12 -5.83
C ASN A 91 15.13 -1.01 -4.85
N ASN A 92 16.29 -0.40 -5.06
CA ASN A 92 16.77 0.71 -4.27
C ASN A 92 16.86 1.95 -5.16
N PHE A 93 15.83 2.79 -5.08
CA PHE A 93 15.78 4.05 -5.82
C PHE A 93 16.21 5.22 -4.92
N GLU A 94 16.78 6.24 -5.52
CA GLU A 94 17.02 7.51 -4.83
C GLU A 94 15.68 8.10 -4.38
N ARG A 95 15.64 8.61 -3.15
CA ARG A 95 14.42 9.21 -2.59
C ARG A 95 14.18 10.57 -3.23
N PRO A 96 13.05 10.77 -3.96
CA PRO A 96 12.74 12.04 -4.56
C PRO A 96 12.29 13.07 -3.52
N TYR A 97 12.21 14.33 -3.94
CA TYR A 97 11.54 15.36 -3.15
C TYR A 97 10.02 15.15 -3.18
N PHE A 98 9.36 15.60 -2.11
CA PHE A 98 7.90 15.72 -2.12
C PHE A 98 7.50 16.88 -3.02
N ILE A 99 6.51 16.66 -3.85
CA ILE A 99 5.98 17.63 -4.80
C ILE A 99 4.46 17.69 -4.77
N GLU A 100 3.92 18.88 -5.05
CA GLU A 100 2.47 19.06 -5.21
C GLU A 100 1.91 18.17 -6.32
N ASP A 101 0.73 17.61 -6.07
CA ASP A 101 0.00 16.82 -7.06
C ASP A 101 -0.81 17.75 -7.98
N LYS A 102 -0.37 17.86 -9.22
CA LYS A 102 -1.03 18.69 -10.25
C LYS A 102 -2.34 18.08 -10.77
N LYS A 103 -2.65 16.82 -10.46
CA LYS A 103 -3.92 16.20 -10.82
C LYS A 103 -5.04 16.61 -9.85
N VAL A 104 -4.72 17.04 -8.64
CA VAL A 104 -5.67 17.74 -7.77
C VAL A 104 -5.96 19.10 -8.39
N LYS A 105 -7.25 19.45 -8.53
CA LYS A 105 -7.69 20.64 -9.28
C LYS A 105 -7.09 21.96 -8.79
N THR A 106 -6.95 22.12 -7.49
CA THR A 106 -6.32 23.27 -6.82
C THR A 106 -4.84 23.05 -6.56
N LYS A 107 -4.30 21.89 -6.92
CA LYS A 107 -3.08 21.22 -6.48
C LYS A 107 -3.24 20.69 -5.04
N SER A 108 -2.36 19.78 -4.63
CA SER A 108 -2.30 19.36 -3.23
C SER A 108 -1.41 20.29 -2.41
N ALA A 109 -1.57 20.27 -1.09
CA ALA A 109 -0.82 21.10 -0.17
C ALA A 109 0.71 21.04 -0.40
N ASP A 110 1.39 22.18 -0.28
CA ASP A 110 2.84 22.25 -0.41
C ASP A 110 3.51 21.49 0.76
N TRP A 111 4.58 20.77 0.47
CA TRP A 111 5.36 20.04 1.48
C TRP A 111 5.92 20.93 2.60
N ARG A 112 6.05 22.24 2.36
CA ARG A 112 6.55 23.21 3.35
C ARG A 112 5.63 23.36 4.55
N ASN A 113 4.34 23.02 4.43
CA ASN A 113 3.39 23.00 5.56
C ASN A 113 3.87 22.06 6.67
N TYR A 114 4.62 21.01 6.33
CA TYR A 114 5.16 20.04 7.30
C TYR A 114 6.47 20.49 7.95
N LYS A 115 7.12 21.55 7.43
CA LYS A 115 8.41 22.02 7.96
C LYS A 115 8.21 22.62 9.36
N ASN A 116 8.95 22.07 10.34
CA ASN A 116 8.87 22.50 11.75
C ASN A 116 7.46 22.35 12.38
N SER A 117 6.58 21.56 11.79
CA SER A 117 5.23 21.33 12.31
C SER A 117 5.19 20.37 13.49
N GLY A 118 6.24 19.58 13.69
CA GLY A 118 6.27 18.48 14.67
C GLY A 118 5.68 17.17 14.13
N TYR A 119 5.22 17.14 12.88
CA TYR A 119 4.68 15.96 12.24
C TYR A 119 5.53 15.51 11.06
N ASP A 120 5.54 14.20 10.81
CA ASP A 120 6.14 13.59 9.63
C ASP A 120 5.22 13.79 8.40
N ARG A 121 5.83 13.79 7.23
CA ARG A 121 5.14 13.57 5.95
C ARG A 121 4.83 12.08 5.84
N GLY A 122 3.75 11.64 6.49
CA GLY A 122 3.35 10.24 6.53
C GLY A 122 2.70 9.81 5.24
N HIS A 123 3.19 8.72 4.65
CA HIS A 123 2.62 8.15 3.44
C HIS A 123 1.31 7.39 3.73
N LEU A 124 0.33 7.51 2.84
CA LEU A 124 -0.86 6.65 2.81
C LEU A 124 -0.57 5.38 2.00
N VAL A 125 -0.12 5.50 0.73
CA VAL A 125 0.51 4.41 -0.02
C VAL A 125 2.00 4.41 0.31
N PRO A 126 2.53 3.38 0.99
CA PRO A 126 3.93 3.35 1.38
C PRO A 126 4.86 3.29 0.17
N ALA A 127 5.94 4.06 0.19
CA ALA A 127 6.97 4.01 -0.85
C ALA A 127 7.59 2.60 -1.01
N ALA A 128 7.61 1.81 0.06
CA ALA A 128 8.07 0.42 0.04
C ALA A 128 7.15 -0.53 -0.74
N ASP A 129 5.89 -0.15 -0.96
CA ASP A 129 4.91 -0.94 -1.71
C ASP A 129 4.97 -0.67 -3.22
N ARG A 130 5.74 0.31 -3.65
CA ARG A 130 5.82 0.80 -5.04
C ARG A 130 7.24 0.78 -5.62
N ARG A 131 8.06 -0.19 -5.20
CA ARG A 131 9.44 -0.34 -5.70
C ARG A 131 9.57 -1.14 -7.00
N MET A 132 8.47 -1.49 -7.65
CA MET A 132 8.50 -2.20 -8.94
C MET A 132 9.01 -1.31 -10.08
N SER A 133 8.84 0.00 -10.02
CA SER A 133 9.41 0.94 -10.98
C SER A 133 9.73 2.29 -10.32
N VAL A 134 10.61 3.08 -10.96
CA VAL A 134 10.94 4.45 -10.52
C VAL A 134 9.69 5.33 -10.54
N GLU A 135 8.85 5.18 -11.55
CA GLU A 135 7.60 5.93 -11.69
C GLU A 135 6.65 5.65 -10.53
N ALA A 136 6.37 4.36 -10.25
CA ALA A 136 5.51 3.95 -9.14
C ALA A 136 6.05 4.45 -7.79
N TYR A 137 7.36 4.36 -7.58
CA TYR A 137 8.02 4.86 -6.39
C TYR A 137 7.85 6.37 -6.25
N ASN A 138 8.09 7.13 -7.32
CA ASN A 138 8.01 8.59 -7.33
C ASN A 138 6.58 9.09 -7.11
N GLU A 139 5.56 8.42 -7.66
CA GLU A 139 4.15 8.81 -7.41
C GLU A 139 3.80 8.80 -5.91
N THR A 140 4.43 7.95 -5.09
CA THR A 140 4.15 7.95 -3.65
C THR A 140 4.61 9.23 -2.93
N PHE A 141 5.45 10.05 -3.54
CA PHE A 141 5.94 11.33 -2.99
C PHE A 141 5.14 12.55 -3.44
N LEU A 142 4.01 12.34 -4.12
CA LEU A 142 3.01 13.39 -4.32
C LEU A 142 2.37 13.74 -2.97
N THR A 143 2.24 15.04 -2.67
CA THR A 143 1.72 15.46 -1.37
C THR A 143 0.24 15.14 -1.17
N SER A 144 -0.50 14.81 -2.24
CA SER A 144 -1.84 14.21 -2.16
C SER A 144 -1.88 12.82 -1.49
N ASN A 145 -0.74 12.12 -1.46
CA ASN A 145 -0.54 10.83 -0.78
C ASN A 145 0.01 10.98 0.65
N ILE A 146 0.11 12.21 1.17
CA ILE A 146 0.78 12.52 2.43
C ILE A 146 -0.20 13.10 3.43
N SER A 147 -0.07 12.69 4.69
CA SER A 147 -0.85 13.19 5.81
C SER A 147 0.05 13.44 7.02
N PRO A 148 -0.27 14.41 7.91
CA PRO A 148 0.50 14.68 9.10
C PRO A 148 0.42 13.53 10.10
N GLN A 149 1.54 12.84 10.32
CA GLN A 149 1.64 11.72 11.25
C GLN A 149 2.61 12.01 12.38
N ASP A 150 2.27 11.62 13.61
CA ASP A 150 3.23 11.60 14.73
C ASP A 150 4.42 10.71 14.35
N HIS A 151 5.64 11.15 14.66
CA HIS A 151 6.86 10.44 14.29
C HIS A 151 6.91 9.01 14.85
N SER A 152 6.57 8.85 16.12
CA SER A 152 6.60 7.54 16.79
C SER A 152 5.47 6.62 16.33
N PHE A 153 4.34 7.16 15.92
CA PHE A 153 3.28 6.43 15.26
C PHE A 153 3.74 5.94 13.87
N ASN A 154 4.20 6.87 13.01
CA ASN A 154 4.63 6.60 11.65
C ASN A 154 5.77 5.58 11.59
N ALA A 155 6.88 5.84 12.29
CA ALA A 155 8.03 4.93 12.34
C ALA A 155 7.77 3.65 13.17
N GLY A 156 6.76 3.67 14.03
CA GLY A 156 6.45 2.62 14.99
C GLY A 156 5.34 1.67 14.54
N ILE A 157 4.15 1.81 15.16
CA ILE A 157 3.03 0.87 14.97
C ILE A 157 2.49 0.87 13.55
N TRP A 158 2.45 2.04 12.87
CA TRP A 158 1.99 2.16 11.50
C TRP A 158 2.91 1.40 10.53
N ASN A 159 4.22 1.63 10.62
CA ASN A 159 5.20 0.87 9.83
C ASN A 159 5.13 -0.64 10.08
N ARG A 160 4.89 -1.09 11.33
CA ARG A 160 4.69 -2.54 11.62
C ARG A 160 3.44 -3.10 10.92
N LEU A 161 2.35 -2.33 10.88
CA LEU A 161 1.14 -2.71 10.15
C LEU A 161 1.41 -2.79 8.64
N GLU A 162 2.09 -1.82 8.04
CA GLU A 162 2.47 -1.84 6.63
C GLU A 162 3.34 -3.06 6.27
N GLN A 163 4.31 -3.39 7.12
CA GLN A 163 5.11 -4.61 6.94
C GLN A 163 4.24 -5.87 6.97
N LYS A 164 3.20 -5.88 7.81
CA LYS A 164 2.25 -6.99 7.87
C LYS A 164 1.36 -7.06 6.63
N VAL A 165 0.93 -5.93 6.09
CA VAL A 165 0.18 -5.86 4.82
C VAL A 165 1.02 -6.43 3.68
N ARG A 166 2.30 -6.07 3.56
CA ARG A 166 3.23 -6.67 2.58
C ARG A 166 3.39 -8.18 2.76
N TYR A 167 3.42 -8.66 4.00
CA TYR A 167 3.42 -10.10 4.27
C TYR A 167 2.14 -10.78 3.78
N TRP A 168 0.97 -10.16 3.99
CA TRP A 168 -0.31 -10.69 3.50
C TRP A 168 -0.38 -10.68 1.97
N ALA A 169 0.07 -9.60 1.32
CA ALA A 169 0.15 -9.54 -0.14
C ALA A 169 1.00 -10.68 -0.72
N LYS A 170 2.13 -10.99 -0.08
CA LYS A 170 2.94 -12.16 -0.47
C LYS A 170 2.23 -13.49 -0.26
N LYS A 171 1.48 -13.63 0.84
CA LYS A 171 0.81 -14.88 1.22
C LYS A 171 -0.41 -15.16 0.36
N HIS A 172 -1.15 -14.12 -0.04
CA HIS A 172 -2.43 -14.20 -0.73
C HIS A 172 -2.35 -13.84 -2.22
N ASP A 173 -1.12 -13.69 -2.75
CA ASP A 173 -0.80 -13.31 -4.13
C ASP A 173 -1.22 -11.88 -4.52
N GLY A 174 -1.66 -11.12 -3.59
CA GLY A 174 -2.09 -9.73 -3.67
C GLY A 174 -3.14 -9.42 -2.61
N VAL A 175 -3.31 -8.15 -2.31
CA VAL A 175 -4.38 -7.63 -1.44
C VAL A 175 -4.82 -6.26 -1.94
N TYR A 176 -6.03 -5.90 -1.64
CA TYR A 176 -6.55 -4.55 -1.80
C TYR A 176 -6.37 -3.77 -0.51
N VAL A 177 -6.00 -2.50 -0.62
CA VAL A 177 -5.77 -1.64 0.54
C VAL A 177 -6.50 -0.31 0.35
N VAL A 178 -7.31 0.07 1.34
CA VAL A 178 -7.85 1.42 1.48
C VAL A 178 -7.35 2.02 2.78
N THR A 179 -6.86 3.25 2.75
CA THR A 179 -6.24 3.89 3.92
C THR A 179 -6.45 5.40 3.90
N GLY A 180 -6.55 6.00 5.07
CA GLY A 180 -6.75 7.45 5.20
C GLY A 180 -6.72 7.89 6.65
N GLY A 181 -6.80 9.20 6.86
CA GLY A 181 -7.05 9.81 8.15
C GLY A 181 -8.55 9.98 8.41
N VAL A 182 -8.98 9.96 9.66
CA VAL A 182 -10.33 10.35 10.03
C VAL A 182 -10.42 11.89 10.00
N LEU A 183 -10.98 12.43 8.92
CA LEU A 183 -11.05 13.88 8.66
C LEU A 183 -12.38 14.47 9.17
N LYS A 184 -12.62 14.37 10.49
CA LYS A 184 -13.82 14.89 11.14
C LYS A 184 -13.54 15.51 12.49
N GLY A 185 -14.43 16.39 12.90
CA GLY A 185 -14.33 17.12 14.15
C GLY A 185 -13.42 18.34 14.07
N ASN A 186 -13.02 18.86 15.22
CA ASN A 186 -12.15 20.04 15.34
C ASN A 186 -10.69 19.57 15.40
N MET A 187 -10.08 19.38 14.23
CA MET A 187 -8.68 18.95 14.11
C MET A 187 -7.72 20.14 14.22
N LYS A 188 -6.52 19.87 14.74
CA LYS A 188 -5.39 20.81 14.60
C LYS A 188 -5.00 20.91 13.12
N THR A 189 -4.41 22.03 12.75
CA THR A 189 -3.86 22.23 11.40
C THR A 189 -2.38 22.59 11.47
N ILE A 190 -1.66 22.36 10.36
CA ILE A 190 -0.27 22.73 10.18
C ILE A 190 -0.07 23.56 8.92
N GLY A 191 0.94 24.42 8.95
CA GLY A 191 1.34 25.25 7.82
C GLY A 191 0.34 26.33 7.42
N ASP A 192 0.68 27.05 6.37
CA ASP A 192 -0.09 28.21 5.90
C ASP A 192 -1.36 27.79 5.15
N GLU A 193 -1.40 26.57 4.61
CA GLU A 193 -2.55 26.01 3.90
C GLU A 193 -3.51 25.26 4.83
N ASN A 194 -3.26 25.26 6.15
CA ASN A 194 -4.11 24.65 7.16
C ASN A 194 -4.34 23.14 6.96
N VAL A 195 -3.29 22.40 6.64
CA VAL A 195 -3.38 20.93 6.49
C VAL A 195 -3.84 20.32 7.81
N SER A 196 -4.97 19.64 7.80
CA SER A 196 -5.55 19.03 8.99
C SER A 196 -4.69 17.87 9.52
N VAL A 197 -4.61 17.75 10.85
CA VAL A 197 -3.91 16.66 11.55
C VAL A 197 -4.93 15.66 12.05
N PRO A 198 -5.09 14.48 11.40
CA PRO A 198 -6.04 13.46 11.87
C PRO A 198 -5.65 12.90 13.23
N ASP A 199 -6.63 12.73 14.12
CA ASP A 199 -6.41 12.08 15.41
C ASP A 199 -6.28 10.55 15.29
N GLU A 200 -6.84 9.96 14.23
CA GLU A 200 -6.83 8.53 13.94
C GLU A 200 -6.60 8.27 12.46
N PHE A 201 -5.95 7.14 12.18
CA PHE A 201 -5.76 6.63 10.81
C PHE A 201 -6.39 5.25 10.67
N PHE A 202 -7.08 5.02 9.56
CA PHE A 202 -7.59 3.71 9.22
C PHE A 202 -6.79 3.03 8.10
N LYS A 203 -6.83 1.70 8.11
CA LYS A 203 -6.33 0.86 7.04
C LYS A 203 -7.20 -0.38 6.90
N ILE A 204 -7.83 -0.54 5.75
CA ILE A 204 -8.65 -1.69 5.38
C ILE A 204 -7.86 -2.52 4.38
N VAL A 205 -7.80 -3.84 4.61
CA VAL A 205 -7.12 -4.78 3.72
C VAL A 205 -8.10 -5.86 3.32
N VAL A 206 -8.28 -6.04 2.02
CA VAL A 206 -9.18 -7.04 1.44
C VAL A 206 -8.37 -8.05 0.64
N ASP A 207 -8.65 -9.33 0.82
CA ASP A 207 -8.18 -10.43 0.01
C ASP A 207 -9.36 -11.09 -0.72
N VAL A 208 -9.18 -11.31 -2.01
CA VAL A 208 -10.13 -12.02 -2.87
C VAL A 208 -9.46 -13.26 -3.43
N SER A 209 -9.69 -14.39 -2.78
CA SER A 209 -9.09 -15.66 -3.17
C SER A 209 -10.18 -16.66 -3.52
N ASN A 210 -10.15 -17.20 -4.76
CA ASN A 210 -11.10 -18.21 -5.24
C ASN A 210 -12.58 -17.77 -5.09
N GLY A 211 -12.89 -16.51 -5.40
CA GLY A 211 -14.23 -15.94 -5.28
C GLY A 211 -14.71 -15.74 -3.85
N LYS A 212 -13.84 -15.91 -2.85
CA LYS A 212 -14.14 -15.64 -1.44
C LYS A 212 -13.49 -14.32 -1.03
N TYR A 213 -14.26 -13.48 -0.40
CA TYR A 213 -13.87 -12.19 0.10
C TYR A 213 -13.59 -12.28 1.61
N LYS A 214 -12.51 -11.66 2.05
CA LYS A 214 -12.26 -11.43 3.47
C LYS A 214 -11.57 -10.09 3.67
N ALA A 215 -11.95 -9.38 4.72
CA ALA A 215 -11.36 -8.12 5.09
C ALA A 215 -10.80 -8.14 6.51
N VAL A 216 -9.91 -7.21 6.77
CA VAL A 216 -9.50 -6.80 8.11
C VAL A 216 -9.32 -5.29 8.09
N ALA A 217 -9.87 -4.63 9.10
CA ALA A 217 -9.80 -3.19 9.21
C ALA A 217 -9.15 -2.79 10.55
N PHE A 218 -8.41 -1.72 10.51
CA PHE A 218 -7.66 -1.17 11.64
C PHE A 218 -7.98 0.31 11.79
N LEU A 219 -8.12 0.76 13.03
CA LEU A 219 -8.27 2.16 13.37
C LEU A 219 -7.31 2.50 14.50
N LEU A 220 -6.26 3.24 14.18
CA LEU A 220 -5.15 3.52 15.08
C LEU A 220 -5.10 5.00 15.44
N PRO A 221 -4.95 5.36 16.72
CA PRO A 221 -4.72 6.75 17.10
C PRO A 221 -3.35 7.24 16.60
N ASN A 222 -3.29 8.48 16.10
CA ASN A 222 -2.08 9.14 15.59
C ASN A 222 -1.14 9.56 16.74
N LYS A 223 -0.64 8.58 17.49
CA LYS A 223 0.25 8.78 18.65
C LYS A 223 1.11 7.56 18.92
N PRO A 224 2.18 7.67 19.72
CA PRO A 224 3.01 6.54 20.11
C PRO A 224 2.20 5.39 20.71
N SER A 225 2.53 4.14 20.35
CA SER A 225 1.93 2.95 20.94
C SER A 225 2.88 1.76 20.94
N ASP A 226 3.01 1.13 22.11
CA ASP A 226 3.72 -0.14 22.30
C ASP A 226 2.79 -1.36 22.14
N LYS A 227 1.49 -1.12 21.97
CA LYS A 227 0.50 -2.18 21.77
C LYS A 227 0.70 -2.90 20.43
N SER A 228 0.11 -4.07 20.32
CA SER A 228 -0.01 -4.75 19.03
C SER A 228 -1.00 -3.99 18.14
N PHE A 229 -0.72 -3.86 16.84
CA PHE A 229 -1.71 -3.28 15.91
C PHE A 229 -3.00 -4.12 15.86
N TYR A 230 -2.96 -5.40 16.23
CA TYR A 230 -4.15 -6.23 16.35
C TYR A 230 -5.12 -5.80 17.46
N ASP A 231 -4.67 -4.99 18.42
CA ASP A 231 -5.52 -4.44 19.48
C ASP A 231 -6.35 -3.25 18.99
N TYR A 232 -6.15 -2.85 17.73
CA TYR A 232 -6.83 -1.76 17.04
C TYR A 232 -7.66 -2.25 15.85
N VAL A 233 -8.00 -3.54 15.83
CA VAL A 233 -8.89 -4.11 14.81
C VAL A 233 -10.32 -3.72 15.15
N VAL A 234 -11.02 -3.23 14.12
CA VAL A 234 -12.41 -2.78 14.18
C VAL A 234 -13.19 -3.38 13.00
N SER A 235 -14.49 -3.21 12.97
CA SER A 235 -15.31 -3.44 11.77
C SER A 235 -15.13 -2.29 10.76
N ILE A 236 -15.46 -2.53 9.50
CA ILE A 236 -15.49 -1.46 8.50
C ILE A 236 -16.63 -0.49 8.84
N ASP A 237 -17.81 -0.99 9.28
CA ASP A 237 -18.93 -0.18 9.76
C ASP A 237 -18.50 0.87 10.82
N GLU A 238 -17.56 0.50 11.71
CA GLU A 238 -17.05 1.46 12.71
C GLU A 238 -16.25 2.58 12.06
N ILE A 239 -15.48 2.28 11.00
CA ILE A 239 -14.73 3.29 10.24
C ILE A 239 -15.70 4.18 9.46
N GLU A 240 -16.75 3.61 8.86
CA GLU A 240 -17.81 4.36 8.16
C GLU A 240 -18.53 5.33 9.09
N ALA A 241 -18.93 4.86 10.26
CA ALA A 241 -19.56 5.72 11.27
C ALA A 241 -18.69 6.92 11.67
N LYS A 242 -17.36 6.75 11.68
CA LYS A 242 -16.40 7.81 12.01
C LYS A 242 -16.11 8.73 10.83
N THR A 243 -15.98 8.17 9.62
CA THR A 243 -15.54 8.93 8.43
C THR A 243 -16.71 9.45 7.61
N GLY A 244 -17.86 8.76 7.63
CA GLY A 244 -19.00 9.00 6.73
C GLY A 244 -18.69 8.59 5.28
N ILE A 245 -17.63 7.81 5.09
CA ILE A 245 -17.27 7.20 3.81
C ILE A 245 -17.97 5.85 3.76
N ASP A 246 -18.64 5.56 2.66
CA ASP A 246 -19.21 4.25 2.33
C ASP A 246 -18.14 3.44 1.60
N PHE A 247 -17.73 2.30 2.19
CA PHE A 247 -16.69 1.44 1.63
C PHE A 247 -17.32 0.35 0.78
N PHE A 248 -16.78 0.17 -0.43
CA PHE A 248 -17.16 -0.88 -1.37
C PHE A 248 -18.60 -0.86 -1.92
N PRO A 249 -19.21 0.34 -2.15
CA PRO A 249 -20.61 0.48 -2.58
C PRO A 249 -20.93 -0.15 -3.93
N GLN A 250 -19.93 -0.64 -4.65
CA GLN A 250 -20.11 -1.32 -5.94
C GLN A 250 -20.09 -2.84 -5.81
N LEU A 251 -19.81 -3.38 -4.62
CA LEU A 251 -19.96 -4.79 -4.37
C LEU A 251 -21.45 -5.17 -4.20
N PRO A 252 -21.85 -6.41 -4.53
CA PRO A 252 -23.18 -6.87 -4.17
C PRO A 252 -23.44 -6.76 -2.68
N ASP A 253 -24.60 -6.24 -2.27
CA ASP A 253 -25.00 -5.96 -0.87
C ASP A 253 -24.65 -7.10 0.11
N SER A 254 -24.84 -8.35 -0.31
CA SER A 254 -24.55 -9.52 0.52
C SER A 254 -23.05 -9.74 0.76
N ILE A 255 -22.17 -9.30 -0.16
CA ILE A 255 -20.72 -9.37 0.00
C ILE A 255 -20.26 -8.20 0.83
N GLU A 256 -20.69 -7.00 0.51
CA GLU A 256 -20.41 -5.75 1.20
C GLU A 256 -20.74 -5.86 2.69
N SER A 257 -22.00 -6.10 3.05
CA SER A 257 -22.43 -6.24 4.46
C SER A 257 -21.66 -7.32 5.23
N ASN A 258 -21.27 -8.42 4.57
CA ASN A 258 -20.44 -9.43 5.22
C ASN A 258 -19.00 -8.96 5.48
N LEU A 259 -18.42 -8.17 4.55
CA LEU A 259 -17.07 -7.63 4.73
C LEU A 259 -17.04 -6.59 5.85
N GLU A 260 -18.05 -5.72 5.90
CA GLU A 260 -18.12 -4.57 6.79
C GLU A 260 -18.28 -4.95 8.25
N GLN A 261 -19.12 -5.96 8.53
CA GLN A 261 -19.38 -6.46 9.88
C GLN A 261 -18.28 -7.40 10.40
N MET A 262 -17.43 -7.93 9.51
CA MET A 262 -16.55 -9.04 9.85
C MET A 262 -15.28 -8.62 10.58
N VAL A 263 -15.11 -9.10 11.81
CA VAL A 263 -13.85 -9.06 12.56
C VAL A 263 -13.29 -10.48 12.68
N ASN A 264 -12.64 -10.98 11.63
CA ASN A 264 -12.12 -12.37 11.60
C ASN A 264 -10.60 -12.43 11.48
N LEU A 265 -9.90 -12.24 12.60
CA LEU A 265 -8.44 -12.32 12.66
C LEU A 265 -7.85 -13.69 12.36
N LYS A 266 -8.64 -14.78 12.62
CA LYS A 266 -8.16 -16.15 12.32
C LYS A 266 -7.93 -16.36 10.83
N ALA A 267 -8.77 -15.76 9.97
CA ALA A 267 -8.62 -15.81 8.52
C ALA A 267 -7.31 -15.14 8.03
N TRP A 268 -6.75 -14.24 8.84
CA TRP A 268 -5.50 -13.52 8.58
C TRP A 268 -4.28 -14.11 9.32
N GLY A 269 -4.45 -15.29 9.93
CA GLY A 269 -3.37 -16.09 10.54
C GLY A 269 -2.96 -15.64 11.94
N ARG A 270 -3.84 -14.95 12.69
CA ARG A 270 -3.70 -14.79 14.13
C ARG A 270 -4.31 -16.03 14.80
N LYS A 271 -3.50 -16.73 15.60
CA LYS A 271 -3.97 -17.85 16.47
C LYS A 271 -4.77 -17.31 17.64
#